data_199211c16d1b51cab9c3b902b7797050
#
_entry.id   199211c16d1b51cab9c3b902b7797050
#
_cell.length_a   1.000
_cell.length_b   1.000
_cell.length_c   1.000
_cell.angle_alpha   90.00
_cell.angle_beta   90.00
_cell.angle_gamma   90.00
#
_symmetry.space_group_name_H-M   'P 1'
#
loop_
_entity.id
_entity.type
_entity.pdbx_description
1 polymer ?
#
loop_
_entity_poly.entity_id
_entity_poly.type
_entity_poly.pdbx_seq_one_letter_code
_entity_poly.pdbx_strand_id
1 'polypeptide(L)'
;MEKEHVKNRQATEQLLLEAVNRLVEQDGFEGLGINVVAAQAGVSKMLIYRYFGSLNGLIAAYIRQYDFWINVRPELPGRERLGDFIKELFRQQIAALRNNYTLRRLCRWELSTDNEPVEELRKSRESKGLWLIDTVGKLSGQPQKEIAAIATLISASISYLALLEENCRVYNGIRLDEEAGWKQLEAGIDLLVDLWTAEPQNIQNNE
;
A
#
# COMPACT_ATOMS: atom_id res chain seq x y z
N MET A 1 29.92 6.01 -24.59
CA MET A 1 29.65 7.26 -23.82
C MET A 1 28.22 7.36 -23.33
N GLU A 2 27.19 7.27 -24.18
CA GLU A 2 25.78 7.42 -23.76
C GLU A 2 25.31 6.32 -22.79
N LYS A 3 25.62 5.05 -23.07
CA LYS A 3 25.28 3.90 -22.18
C LYS A 3 25.97 3.97 -20.81
N GLU A 4 27.17 4.49 -20.74
CA GLU A 4 27.95 4.63 -19.51
C GLU A 4 27.43 5.78 -18.64
N HIS A 5 26.98 6.86 -19.26
CA HIS A 5 26.34 7.99 -18.58
C HIS A 5 24.97 7.62 -18.00
N VAL A 6 24.16 6.84 -18.73
CA VAL A 6 22.87 6.31 -18.26
C VAL A 6 23.07 5.35 -17.08
N LYS A 7 24.08 4.46 -17.14
CA LYS A 7 24.40 3.52 -16.06
C LYS A 7 24.84 4.25 -14.78
N ASN A 8 25.61 5.32 -14.92
CA ASN A 8 26.06 6.14 -13.79
C ASN A 8 24.89 6.93 -13.16
N ARG A 9 23.94 7.42 -13.97
CA ARG A 9 22.73 8.08 -13.50
C ARG A 9 21.87 7.13 -12.67
N GLN A 10 21.53 5.95 -13.21
CA GLN A 10 20.71 4.96 -12.50
C GLN A 10 21.33 4.52 -11.17
N ALA A 11 22.66 4.31 -11.15
CA ALA A 11 23.36 3.99 -9.92
C ALA A 11 23.24 5.09 -8.88
N THR A 12 23.34 6.36 -9.30
CA THR A 12 23.21 7.50 -8.37
C THR A 12 21.76 7.68 -7.88
N GLU A 13 20.77 7.51 -8.76
CA GLU A 13 19.36 7.52 -8.37
C GLU A 13 19.07 6.43 -7.32
N GLN A 14 19.61 5.24 -7.52
CA GLN A 14 19.47 4.14 -6.55
C GLN A 14 20.14 4.46 -5.20
N LEU A 15 21.35 5.01 -5.18
CA LEU A 15 22.03 5.45 -3.96
C LEU A 15 21.19 6.47 -3.17
N LEU A 16 20.53 7.40 -3.86
CA LEU A 16 19.66 8.40 -3.24
C LEU A 16 18.40 7.76 -2.65
N LEU A 17 17.77 6.82 -3.36
CA LEU A 17 16.60 6.08 -2.85
C LEU A 17 16.96 5.20 -1.65
N GLU A 18 18.12 4.53 -1.67
CA GLU A 18 18.62 3.76 -0.53
C GLU A 18 18.94 4.64 0.67
N ALA A 19 19.49 5.84 0.45
CA ALA A 19 19.72 6.80 1.54
C ALA A 19 18.41 7.25 2.18
N VAL A 20 17.37 7.53 1.39
CA VAL A 20 16.02 7.83 1.90
C VAL A 20 15.51 6.65 2.73
N ASN A 21 15.63 5.39 2.21
CA ASN A 21 15.20 4.21 2.94
C ASN A 21 15.83 4.11 4.34
N ARG A 22 17.16 4.24 4.43
CA ARG A 22 17.90 4.18 5.70
C ARG A 22 17.45 5.27 6.67
N LEU A 23 17.28 6.50 6.18
CA LEU A 23 16.82 7.61 7.01
C LEU A 23 15.37 7.41 7.48
N VAL A 24 14.49 6.94 6.61
CA VAL A 24 13.10 6.60 7.00
C VAL A 24 13.08 5.48 8.03
N GLU A 25 13.94 4.47 7.92
CA GLU A 25 14.04 3.40 8.92
C GLU A 25 14.57 3.89 10.28
N GLN A 26 15.46 4.87 10.29
CA GLN A 26 16.04 5.42 11.52
C GLN A 26 15.14 6.47 12.15
N ASP A 27 14.84 7.52 11.42
CA ASP A 27 14.28 8.77 11.95
C ASP A 27 12.85 9.08 11.45
N GLY A 28 12.30 8.27 10.52
CA GLY A 28 11.02 8.54 9.89
C GLY A 28 11.12 9.53 8.73
N PHE A 29 9.96 9.88 8.17
CA PHE A 29 9.87 10.84 7.07
C PHE A 29 10.15 12.28 7.53
N GLU A 30 9.93 12.58 8.81
CA GLU A 30 10.16 13.88 9.43
C GLU A 30 11.65 14.25 9.47
N GLY A 31 12.54 13.24 9.51
CA GLY A 31 13.99 13.42 9.47
C GLY A 31 14.57 13.74 8.10
N LEU A 32 13.76 13.68 7.03
CA LEU A 32 14.25 13.87 5.67
C LEU A 32 14.54 15.34 5.37
N GLY A 33 15.77 15.60 4.97
CA GLY A 33 16.24 16.91 4.53
C GLY A 33 17.23 16.76 3.37
N ILE A 34 17.24 17.72 2.44
CA ILE A 34 18.08 17.62 1.23
C ILE A 34 19.57 17.43 1.53
N ASN A 35 20.09 18.11 2.58
CA ASN A 35 21.48 17.96 2.99
C ASN A 35 21.73 16.64 3.71
N VAL A 36 20.76 16.15 4.50
CA VAL A 36 20.84 14.89 5.22
C VAL A 36 20.86 13.72 4.24
N VAL A 37 19.95 13.72 3.26
CA VAL A 37 19.90 12.68 2.22
C VAL A 37 21.16 12.68 1.37
N ALA A 38 21.64 13.85 0.94
CA ALA A 38 22.86 13.97 0.13
C ALA A 38 24.10 13.44 0.90
N ALA A 39 24.22 13.78 2.19
CA ALA A 39 25.29 13.28 3.03
C ALA A 39 25.20 11.76 3.23
N GLN A 40 24.01 11.22 3.51
CA GLN A 40 23.78 9.79 3.68
C GLN A 40 24.09 9.00 2.41
N ALA A 41 23.78 9.55 1.23
CA ALA A 41 24.05 8.93 -0.07
C ALA A 41 25.52 9.09 -0.52
N GLY A 42 26.30 9.96 0.14
CA GLY A 42 27.67 10.29 -0.27
C GLY A 42 27.76 11.03 -1.59
N VAL A 43 26.75 11.82 -1.95
CA VAL A 43 26.67 12.53 -3.22
C VAL A 43 26.34 14.02 -3.04
N SER A 44 26.61 14.84 -4.07
CA SER A 44 26.23 16.24 -4.04
C SER A 44 24.71 16.42 -4.10
N LYS A 45 24.16 17.35 -3.28
CA LYS A 45 22.73 17.71 -3.32
C LYS A 45 22.26 18.22 -4.68
N MET A 46 23.15 18.70 -5.53
CA MET A 46 22.82 19.10 -6.91
C MET A 46 22.30 17.92 -7.74
N LEU A 47 22.68 16.67 -7.41
CA LEU A 47 22.17 15.49 -8.09
C LEU A 47 20.72 15.18 -7.72
N ILE A 48 20.28 15.54 -6.51
CA ILE A 48 18.86 15.46 -6.13
C ILE A 48 18.03 16.38 -7.04
N TYR A 49 18.44 17.65 -7.15
CA TYR A 49 17.76 18.58 -8.05
C TYR A 49 17.80 18.13 -9.52
N ARG A 50 18.93 17.61 -9.96
CA ARG A 50 19.10 17.20 -11.36
C ARG A 50 18.25 15.99 -11.74
N TYR A 51 18.07 15.00 -10.82
CA TYR A 51 17.40 13.74 -11.13
C TYR A 51 15.95 13.70 -10.69
N PHE A 52 15.62 14.38 -9.61
CA PHE A 52 14.29 14.35 -8.99
C PHE A 52 13.60 15.71 -8.94
N GLY A 53 14.28 16.78 -9.35
CA GLY A 53 13.76 18.15 -9.35
C GLY A 53 13.76 18.80 -7.98
N SER A 54 13.43 18.07 -6.93
CA SER A 54 13.34 18.55 -5.55
C SER A 54 13.51 17.40 -4.55
N LEU A 55 13.56 17.72 -3.25
CA LEU A 55 13.44 16.71 -2.19
C LEU A 55 12.07 16.00 -2.24
N ASN A 56 10.99 16.75 -2.47
CA ASN A 56 9.65 16.19 -2.61
C ASN A 56 9.58 15.21 -3.81
N GLY A 57 10.19 15.53 -4.93
CA GLY A 57 10.29 14.64 -6.08
C GLY A 57 11.05 13.35 -5.79
N LEU A 58 12.12 13.43 -4.98
CA LEU A 58 12.84 12.25 -4.51
C LEU A 58 11.99 11.40 -3.55
N ILE A 59 11.30 12.04 -2.59
CA ILE A 59 10.39 11.34 -1.66
C ILE A 59 9.24 10.68 -2.43
N ALA A 60 8.63 11.37 -3.40
CA ALA A 60 7.58 10.80 -4.24
C ALA A 60 8.08 9.59 -5.07
N ALA A 61 9.31 9.64 -5.59
CA ALA A 61 9.93 8.51 -6.29
C ALA A 61 10.16 7.32 -5.36
N TYR A 62 10.63 7.59 -4.12
CA TYR A 62 10.79 6.58 -3.09
C TYR A 62 9.46 5.91 -2.73
N ILE A 63 8.41 6.70 -2.46
CA ILE A 63 7.06 6.20 -2.14
C ILE A 63 6.54 5.31 -3.25
N ARG A 64 6.66 5.73 -4.51
CA ARG A 64 6.24 4.91 -5.68
C ARG A 64 6.91 3.55 -5.72
N GLN A 65 8.13 3.43 -5.24
CA GLN A 65 8.86 2.15 -5.23
C GLN A 65 8.36 1.19 -4.14
N TYR A 66 7.93 1.69 -3.00
CA TYR A 66 7.65 0.88 -1.81
C TYR A 66 6.16 0.74 -1.48
N ASP A 67 5.28 1.55 -2.06
CA ASP A 67 3.86 1.48 -1.76
C ASP A 67 3.22 0.20 -2.32
N PHE A 68 2.48 -0.51 -1.47
CA PHE A 68 1.83 -1.76 -1.84
C PHE A 68 0.79 -1.56 -2.95
N TRP A 69 -0.16 -0.62 -2.76
CA TRP A 69 -1.28 -0.45 -3.68
C TRP A 69 -0.85 0.06 -5.06
N ILE A 70 0.16 0.92 -5.13
CA ILE A 70 0.72 1.39 -6.40
C ILE A 70 1.38 0.23 -7.16
N ASN A 71 2.04 -0.66 -6.44
CA ASN A 71 2.88 -1.71 -7.04
C ASN A 71 2.16 -3.03 -7.27
N VAL A 72 1.00 -3.27 -6.66
CA VAL A 72 0.24 -4.50 -6.89
C VAL A 72 -0.12 -4.64 -8.38
N ARG A 73 0.19 -5.81 -8.94
CA ARG A 73 -0.05 -6.16 -10.35
C ARG A 73 -0.77 -7.50 -10.40
N PRO A 74 -2.04 -7.55 -9.99
CA PRO A 74 -2.76 -8.80 -9.92
C PRO A 74 -3.06 -9.33 -11.33
N GLU A 75 -2.92 -10.64 -11.51
CA GLU A 75 -3.50 -11.33 -12.66
C GLU A 75 -5.01 -11.42 -12.46
N LEU A 76 -5.77 -10.87 -13.38
CA LEU A 76 -7.22 -10.83 -13.28
C LEU A 76 -7.81 -12.24 -13.48
N PRO A 77 -8.66 -12.72 -12.56
CA PRO A 77 -9.27 -14.05 -12.66
C PRO A 77 -10.44 -14.08 -13.64
N GLY A 78 -10.91 -15.26 -13.97
CA GLY A 78 -12.28 -15.45 -14.42
C GLY A 78 -13.28 -15.22 -13.27
N ARG A 79 -14.59 -15.08 -13.63
CA ARG A 79 -15.66 -14.81 -12.66
C ARG A 79 -15.72 -15.85 -11.54
N GLU A 80 -15.48 -17.11 -11.87
CA GLU A 80 -15.55 -18.26 -10.96
C GLU A 80 -14.51 -18.22 -9.83
N ARG A 81 -13.40 -17.47 -10.00
CA ARG A 81 -12.32 -17.32 -9.02
C ARG A 81 -12.23 -15.92 -8.42
N LEU A 82 -13.27 -15.12 -8.61
CA LEU A 82 -13.26 -13.73 -8.17
C LEU A 82 -13.16 -13.62 -6.62
N GLY A 83 -13.89 -14.46 -5.89
CA GLY A 83 -13.81 -14.48 -4.43
C GLY A 83 -12.40 -14.80 -3.93
N ASP A 84 -11.77 -15.85 -4.47
CA ASP A 84 -10.40 -16.23 -4.10
C ASP A 84 -9.40 -15.13 -4.44
N PHE A 85 -9.58 -14.47 -5.57
CA PHE A 85 -8.75 -13.32 -5.98
C PHE A 85 -8.84 -12.16 -4.99
N ILE A 86 -10.05 -11.79 -4.55
CA ILE A 86 -10.25 -10.69 -3.59
C ILE A 86 -9.63 -11.04 -2.24
N LYS A 87 -9.83 -12.27 -1.75
CA LYS A 87 -9.23 -12.77 -0.51
C LYS A 87 -7.71 -12.69 -0.58
N GLU A 88 -7.12 -13.13 -1.70
CA GLU A 88 -5.67 -13.10 -1.89
C GLU A 88 -5.11 -11.68 -1.92
N LEU A 89 -5.81 -10.71 -2.53
CA LEU A 89 -5.39 -9.30 -2.49
C LEU A 89 -5.30 -8.76 -1.05
N PHE A 90 -6.27 -9.08 -0.19
CA PHE A 90 -6.24 -8.64 1.21
C PHE A 90 -5.17 -9.37 2.03
N ARG A 91 -4.92 -10.67 1.78
CA ARG A 91 -3.78 -11.39 2.40
C ARG A 91 -2.44 -10.76 2.00
N GLN A 92 -2.28 -10.39 0.73
CA GLN A 92 -1.08 -9.68 0.26
C GLN A 92 -0.92 -8.31 0.93
N GLN A 93 -2.01 -7.57 1.15
CA GLN A 93 -1.98 -6.31 1.91
C GLN A 93 -1.54 -6.54 3.35
N ILE A 94 -2.10 -7.54 4.04
CA ILE A 94 -1.71 -7.94 5.40
C ILE A 94 -0.21 -8.26 5.44
N ALA A 95 0.24 -9.14 4.57
CA ALA A 95 1.65 -9.55 4.50
C ALA A 95 2.58 -8.36 4.20
N ALA A 96 2.20 -7.48 3.28
CA ALA A 96 2.99 -6.30 2.94
C ALA A 96 3.14 -5.35 4.13
N LEU A 97 2.06 -5.05 4.85
CA LEU A 97 2.10 -4.17 6.02
C LEU A 97 2.85 -4.79 7.19
N ARG A 98 2.63 -6.06 7.50
CA ARG A 98 3.29 -6.73 8.63
C ARG A 98 4.78 -6.94 8.41
N ASN A 99 5.19 -7.27 7.19
CA ASN A 99 6.59 -7.59 6.88
C ASN A 99 7.41 -6.36 6.46
N ASN A 100 6.79 -5.19 6.25
CA ASN A 100 7.50 -4.00 5.80
C ASN A 100 7.33 -2.83 6.77
N TYR A 101 8.33 -2.65 7.63
CA TYR A 101 8.37 -1.56 8.61
C TYR A 101 8.31 -0.17 7.96
N THR A 102 9.00 0.01 6.83
CA THR A 102 8.99 1.26 6.07
C THR A 102 7.62 1.60 5.52
N LEU A 103 6.86 0.59 5.05
CA LEU A 103 5.49 0.80 4.60
C LEU A 103 4.58 1.23 5.76
N ARG A 104 4.74 0.66 6.95
CA ARG A 104 3.99 1.12 8.14
C ARG A 104 4.35 2.56 8.52
N ARG A 105 5.64 2.95 8.44
CA ARG A 105 6.05 4.36 8.65
C ARG A 105 5.43 5.29 7.61
N LEU A 106 5.38 4.88 6.35
CA LEU A 106 4.72 5.64 5.30
C LEU A 106 3.23 5.86 5.61
N CYS A 107 2.53 4.80 6.02
CA CYS A 107 1.11 4.91 6.38
C CYS A 107 0.87 5.85 7.57
N ARG A 108 1.74 5.83 8.59
CA ARG A 108 1.65 6.77 9.72
C ARG A 108 1.91 8.20 9.29
N TRP A 109 2.95 8.42 8.50
CA TRP A 109 3.30 9.74 7.99
C TRP A 109 2.19 10.32 7.13
N GLU A 110 1.55 9.53 6.29
CA GLU A 110 0.39 9.93 5.49
C GLU A 110 -0.79 10.44 6.34
N LEU A 111 -1.01 9.83 7.51
CA LEU A 111 -2.11 10.24 8.41
C LEU A 111 -1.83 11.54 9.14
N SER A 112 -0.57 11.91 9.32
CA SER A 112 -0.13 13.08 10.10
C SER A 112 0.34 14.26 9.27
N THR A 113 0.41 14.10 7.94
CA THR A 113 1.05 15.09 7.06
C THR A 113 0.17 15.40 5.86
N ASP A 114 0.19 16.68 5.47
CA ASP A 114 -0.43 17.15 4.25
C ASP A 114 0.61 17.92 3.42
N ASN A 115 1.21 17.24 2.45
CA ASN A 115 2.23 17.79 1.56
C ASN A 115 2.15 17.16 0.17
N GLU A 116 2.89 17.73 -0.79
CA GLU A 116 2.87 17.31 -2.19
C GLU A 116 3.15 15.81 -2.40
N PRO A 117 4.18 15.16 -1.79
CA PRO A 117 4.40 13.72 -1.92
C PRO A 117 3.24 12.87 -1.41
N VAL A 118 2.59 13.25 -0.31
CA VAL A 118 1.43 12.56 0.25
C VAL A 118 0.20 12.74 -0.65
N GLU A 119 -0.01 13.94 -1.21
CA GLU A 119 -1.09 14.18 -2.15
C GLU A 119 -0.92 13.33 -3.44
N GLU A 120 0.30 13.24 -3.97
CA GLU A 120 0.61 12.40 -5.14
C GLU A 120 0.39 10.91 -4.83
N LEU A 121 0.78 10.45 -3.65
CA LEU A 121 0.52 9.10 -3.16
C LEU A 121 -0.98 8.79 -3.14
N ARG A 122 -1.79 9.67 -2.52
CA ARG A 122 -3.25 9.51 -2.42
C ARG A 122 -3.91 9.45 -3.80
N LYS A 123 -3.53 10.34 -4.73
CA LYS A 123 -4.01 10.33 -6.12
C LYS A 123 -3.67 9.02 -6.84
N SER A 124 -2.46 8.52 -6.64
CA SER A 124 -2.00 7.27 -7.27
C SER A 124 -2.76 6.06 -6.73
N ARG A 125 -2.97 5.98 -5.41
CA ARG A 125 -3.77 4.92 -4.77
C ARG A 125 -5.23 4.99 -5.18
N GLU A 126 -5.83 6.19 -5.23
CA GLU A 126 -7.20 6.39 -5.68
C GLU A 126 -7.40 5.90 -7.11
N SER A 127 -6.52 6.28 -8.03
CA SER A 127 -6.57 5.81 -9.42
C SER A 127 -6.51 4.28 -9.51
N LYS A 128 -5.65 3.64 -8.72
CA LYS A 128 -5.53 2.18 -8.67
C LYS A 128 -6.75 1.52 -8.05
N GLY A 129 -7.28 2.10 -6.97
CA GLY A 129 -8.49 1.64 -6.31
C GLY A 129 -9.71 1.66 -7.23
N LEU A 130 -9.93 2.78 -7.93
CA LEU A 130 -11.02 2.91 -8.90
C LEU A 130 -10.91 1.88 -10.03
N TRP A 131 -9.70 1.62 -10.52
CA TRP A 131 -9.48 0.57 -11.53
C TRP A 131 -9.83 -0.83 -11.00
N LEU A 132 -9.44 -1.16 -9.76
CA LEU A 132 -9.79 -2.44 -9.13
C LEU A 132 -11.30 -2.58 -8.93
N ILE A 133 -11.96 -1.53 -8.42
CA ILE A 133 -13.41 -1.49 -8.19
C ILE A 133 -14.17 -1.69 -9.50
N ASP A 134 -13.78 -0.96 -10.56
CA ASP A 134 -14.38 -1.11 -11.88
C ASP A 134 -14.21 -2.54 -12.42
N THR A 135 -13.01 -3.11 -12.26
CA THR A 135 -12.72 -4.48 -12.70
C THR A 135 -13.55 -5.51 -11.96
N VAL A 136 -13.60 -5.43 -10.63
CA VAL A 136 -14.41 -6.33 -9.80
C VAL A 136 -15.90 -6.15 -10.12
N GLY A 137 -16.37 -4.93 -10.34
CA GLY A 137 -17.75 -4.65 -10.75
C GLY A 137 -18.14 -5.31 -12.07
N LYS A 138 -17.25 -5.24 -13.07
CA LYS A 138 -17.47 -5.90 -14.36
C LYS A 138 -17.51 -7.43 -14.27
N LEU A 139 -16.68 -8.01 -13.39
CA LEU A 139 -16.61 -9.45 -13.20
C LEU A 139 -17.77 -10.00 -12.34
N SER A 140 -18.13 -9.27 -11.27
CA SER A 140 -19.18 -9.71 -10.35
C SER A 140 -20.61 -9.36 -10.81
N GLY A 141 -20.75 -8.27 -11.56
CA GLY A 141 -22.05 -7.66 -11.84
C GLY A 141 -22.61 -6.83 -10.67
N GLN A 142 -21.86 -6.68 -9.58
CA GLN A 142 -22.28 -5.93 -8.40
C GLN A 142 -22.08 -4.41 -8.57
N PRO A 143 -22.86 -3.56 -7.87
CA PRO A 143 -22.72 -2.12 -7.95
C PRO A 143 -21.37 -1.63 -7.46
N GLN A 144 -20.67 -0.81 -8.24
CA GLN A 144 -19.36 -0.27 -7.88
C GLN A 144 -19.33 0.46 -6.51
N LYS A 145 -20.43 1.12 -6.14
CA LYS A 145 -20.54 1.83 -4.84
C LYS A 145 -20.46 0.87 -3.65
N GLU A 146 -21.07 -0.29 -3.77
CA GLU A 146 -21.03 -1.33 -2.73
C GLU A 146 -19.65 -1.95 -2.63
N ILE A 147 -19.03 -2.27 -3.78
CA ILE A 147 -17.66 -2.77 -3.85
C ILE A 147 -16.70 -1.78 -3.20
N ALA A 148 -16.79 -0.49 -3.55
CA ALA A 148 -15.97 0.56 -3.00
C ALA A 148 -16.10 0.65 -1.47
N ALA A 149 -17.33 0.62 -0.95
CA ALA A 149 -17.57 0.70 0.49
C ALA A 149 -16.96 -0.48 1.24
N ILE A 150 -17.22 -1.71 0.77
CA ILE A 150 -16.73 -2.94 1.42
C ILE A 150 -15.20 -3.00 1.34
N ALA A 151 -14.63 -2.78 0.16
CA ALA A 151 -13.17 -2.80 -0.03
C ALA A 151 -12.46 -1.75 0.83
N THR A 152 -13.03 -0.55 0.95
CA THR A 152 -12.50 0.52 1.79
C THR A 152 -12.52 0.12 3.26
N LEU A 153 -13.63 -0.42 3.78
CA LEU A 153 -13.75 -0.84 5.17
C LEU A 153 -12.74 -1.94 5.51
N ILE A 154 -12.61 -2.96 4.66
CA ILE A 154 -11.65 -4.05 4.88
C ILE A 154 -10.22 -3.52 4.81
N SER A 155 -9.86 -2.77 3.77
CA SER A 155 -8.50 -2.23 3.60
C SER A 155 -8.10 -1.29 4.73
N ALA A 156 -9.03 -0.41 5.18
CA ALA A 156 -8.79 0.48 6.30
C ALA A 156 -8.60 -0.28 7.62
N SER A 157 -9.41 -1.32 7.88
CA SER A 157 -9.27 -2.14 9.08
C SER A 157 -7.93 -2.90 9.11
N ILE A 158 -7.49 -3.47 7.99
CA ILE A 158 -6.18 -4.10 7.86
C ILE A 158 -5.07 -3.10 8.18
N SER A 159 -5.12 -1.91 7.56
CA SER A 159 -4.12 -0.87 7.77
C SER A 159 -4.07 -0.42 9.22
N TYR A 160 -5.23 -0.16 9.84
CA TYR A 160 -5.32 0.23 11.24
C TYR A 160 -4.72 -0.82 12.18
N LEU A 161 -5.10 -2.10 12.03
CA LEU A 161 -4.63 -3.18 12.89
C LEU A 161 -3.14 -3.44 12.72
N ALA A 162 -2.61 -3.38 11.48
CA ALA A 162 -1.19 -3.53 11.23
C ALA A 162 -0.34 -2.38 11.82
N LEU A 163 -0.87 -1.16 11.85
CA LEU A 163 -0.22 -0.03 12.50
C LEU A 163 -0.33 -0.12 14.04
N LEU A 164 -1.41 -0.72 14.54
CA LEU A 164 -1.67 -0.87 15.97
C LEU A 164 -0.83 -1.99 16.59
N GLU A 165 -0.49 -3.05 15.84
CA GLU A 165 0.25 -4.23 16.30
C GLU A 165 1.52 -3.88 17.10
N GLU A 166 2.21 -2.81 16.74
CA GLU A 166 3.45 -2.39 17.42
C GLU A 166 3.23 -1.90 18.87
N ASN A 167 2.03 -1.41 19.19
CA ASN A 167 1.73 -0.78 20.48
C ASN A 167 0.58 -1.47 21.24
N CYS A 168 -0.13 -2.40 20.60
CA CYS A 168 -1.29 -3.08 21.16
C CYS A 168 -1.25 -4.57 20.84
N ARG A 169 -0.97 -5.39 21.84
CA ARG A 169 -0.85 -6.86 21.66
C ARG A 169 -2.19 -7.54 21.45
N VAL A 170 -3.27 -7.00 22.04
CA VAL A 170 -4.58 -7.62 22.01
C VAL A 170 -5.63 -6.58 21.65
N TYR A 171 -6.41 -6.85 20.61
CA TYR A 171 -7.52 -6.01 20.19
C TYR A 171 -8.78 -6.88 20.06
N ASN A 172 -9.84 -6.56 20.80
CA ASN A 172 -11.09 -7.35 20.86
C ASN A 172 -10.86 -8.87 21.11
N GLY A 173 -9.88 -9.21 21.96
CA GLY A 173 -9.52 -10.60 22.26
C GLY A 173 -8.62 -11.27 21.22
N ILE A 174 -8.30 -10.62 20.11
CA ILE A 174 -7.42 -11.14 19.07
C ILE A 174 -5.97 -10.71 19.37
N ARG A 175 -5.04 -11.66 19.38
CA ARG A 175 -3.61 -11.46 19.58
C ARG A 175 -2.98 -10.94 18.29
N LEU A 176 -2.72 -9.61 18.20
CA LEU A 176 -2.08 -8.99 17.03
C LEU A 176 -0.59 -9.33 16.96
N ASP A 177 0.05 -9.61 18.08
CA ASP A 177 1.47 -9.99 18.17
C ASP A 177 1.73 -11.47 17.81
N GLU A 178 0.70 -12.23 17.46
CA GLU A 178 0.80 -13.64 17.10
C GLU A 178 0.22 -13.91 15.69
N GLU A 179 0.83 -14.84 14.99
CA GLU A 179 0.36 -15.26 13.65
C GLU A 179 -1.06 -15.84 13.69
N ALA A 180 -1.41 -16.52 14.79
CA ALA A 180 -2.74 -17.09 14.99
C ALA A 180 -3.85 -16.02 15.01
N GLY A 181 -3.56 -14.83 15.57
CA GLY A 181 -4.50 -13.72 15.58
C GLY A 181 -4.74 -13.16 14.17
N TRP A 182 -3.70 -13.06 13.37
CA TRP A 182 -3.83 -12.61 11.98
C TRP A 182 -4.56 -13.63 11.10
N LYS A 183 -4.33 -14.93 11.31
CA LYS A 183 -5.12 -15.97 10.64
C LYS A 183 -6.60 -15.91 11.01
N GLN A 184 -6.93 -15.54 12.25
CA GLN A 184 -8.32 -15.32 12.66
C GLN A 184 -8.93 -14.10 11.93
N LEU A 185 -8.17 -13.01 11.75
CA LEU A 185 -8.61 -11.83 10.99
C LEU A 185 -8.78 -12.16 9.49
N GLU A 186 -7.84 -12.90 8.89
CA GLU A 186 -7.95 -13.40 7.52
C GLU A 186 -9.20 -14.23 7.32
N ALA A 187 -9.49 -15.17 8.23
CA ALA A 187 -10.71 -15.98 8.17
C ALA A 187 -11.99 -15.12 8.27
N GLY A 188 -11.96 -14.05 9.07
CA GLY A 188 -13.06 -13.09 9.14
C GLY A 188 -13.25 -12.31 7.83
N ILE A 189 -12.17 -11.89 7.20
CA ILE A 189 -12.20 -11.24 5.88
C ILE A 189 -12.73 -12.21 4.82
N ASP A 190 -12.25 -13.45 4.83
CA ASP A 190 -12.70 -14.49 3.90
C ASP A 190 -14.21 -14.71 4.00
N LEU A 191 -14.75 -14.78 5.22
CA LEU A 191 -16.18 -14.88 5.46
C LEU A 191 -16.96 -13.68 4.89
N LEU A 192 -16.47 -12.45 5.09
CA LEU A 192 -17.10 -11.25 4.53
C LEU A 192 -17.10 -11.27 3.01
N VAL A 193 -16.00 -11.68 2.39
CA VAL A 193 -15.89 -11.81 0.93
C VAL A 193 -16.83 -12.89 0.41
N ASP A 194 -16.92 -14.05 1.07
CA ASP A 194 -17.82 -15.13 0.67
C ASP A 194 -19.30 -14.71 0.75
N LEU A 195 -19.69 -14.03 1.83
CA LEU A 195 -21.06 -13.52 2.00
C LEU A 195 -21.40 -12.47 0.92
N TRP A 196 -20.44 -11.63 0.56
CA TRP A 196 -20.65 -10.59 -0.45
C TRP A 196 -20.65 -11.15 -1.88
N THR A 197 -19.84 -12.17 -2.17
CA THR A 197 -19.75 -12.79 -3.51
C THR A 197 -20.81 -13.88 -3.73
N ALA A 198 -21.49 -14.34 -2.69
CA ALA A 198 -22.60 -15.26 -2.81
C ALA A 198 -23.70 -14.65 -3.68
N GLU A 199 -24.20 -15.39 -4.66
CA GLU A 199 -25.35 -14.95 -5.45
C GLU A 199 -26.52 -14.67 -4.48
N PRO A 200 -27.26 -13.54 -4.66
CA PRO A 200 -28.46 -13.32 -3.87
C PRO A 200 -29.38 -14.53 -4.06
N GLN A 201 -29.62 -15.25 -2.97
CA GLN A 201 -30.66 -16.29 -2.98
C GLN A 201 -31.96 -15.58 -3.38
N ASN A 202 -32.51 -15.96 -4.55
CA ASN A 202 -33.84 -15.53 -4.94
C ASN A 202 -34.78 -15.94 -3.81
N ILE A 203 -35.09 -15.01 -2.90
CA ILE A 203 -36.21 -15.12 -2.00
C ILE A 203 -37.41 -14.99 -2.94
N GLN A 204 -37.86 -16.15 -3.47
CA GLN A 204 -39.17 -16.26 -4.09
C GLN A 204 -40.17 -15.91 -2.97
N ASN A 205 -40.64 -14.67 -3.02
CA ASN A 205 -41.84 -14.29 -2.27
C ASN A 205 -42.97 -15.18 -2.80
N ASN A 206 -43.24 -16.25 -2.07
CA ASN A 206 -44.51 -16.94 -2.19
C ASN A 206 -45.58 -16.01 -1.60
N GLU A 207 -46.21 -15.20 -2.47
CA GLU A 207 -47.51 -14.63 -2.22
C GLU A 207 -48.62 -15.69 -2.45
#